data_9e0dfd361c2a2b979b6b453441d34c94
#
_entry.id   9e0dfd361c2a2b979b6b453441d34c94
#
_cell.length_a   1.000
_cell.length_b   1.000
_cell.length_c   1.000
_cell.angle_alpha   90.00
_cell.angle_beta   90.00
_cell.angle_gamma   90.00
#
_symmetry.space_group_name_H-M   'P 1'
#
loop_
_entity.id
_entity.type
_entity.pdbx_description
1 polymer ?
#
loop_
_entity_poly.entity_id
_entity_poly.type
_entity_poly.pdbx_seq_one_letter_code
_entity_poly.pdbx_strand_id
1 'polypeptide(L)'
;MGVTPPPWTGPAVGLMDLDAFFASVEMLDHPEWRGKPLIVGGDADSRGVVSTCSYEARRFGVHSAMPSAEARRLCPQAIWTHGHFDRYHEVSAQVMAILADETPRVERVSIDEAFIDITPGRFAPEDPLLVARRISDRVAALGVTCSIGVGCNKTVAKIASERDKPFGLTIVRPGTEQRFLAALPVSAMSGIGRSAEERLRRMRIYTLGELSRAPESTLASIFGVNGEHMRQRALGLEISEVTSLDEEREVKSVSNERTFAKDLTERGDIEAAIALLGESVGRRLRRQGLTGATVTLKLKYSYGSGRTAQRRLPHPTDDENIFVAVALELLDNIWQEGMHVRLAGIGMSDFDHQGGIQTCLLYTSD
;
A
#
# COMPACT_ATOMS: atom_id res chain seq x y z
N MET A 1 8.19 25.38 35.18
CA MET A 1 6.98 25.97 34.59
C MET A 1 6.93 25.49 33.15
N GLY A 2 6.05 24.56 32.80
CA GLY A 2 5.89 24.08 31.43
C GLY A 2 5.24 25.20 30.59
N VAL A 3 5.92 25.67 29.57
CA VAL A 3 5.33 26.59 28.60
C VAL A 3 4.21 25.83 27.90
N THR A 4 2.97 26.24 28.10
CA THR A 4 1.83 25.70 27.34
C THR A 4 2.13 25.99 25.87
N PRO A 5 2.14 24.96 25.00
CA PRO A 5 2.41 25.20 23.60
C PRO A 5 1.33 26.12 23.00
N PRO A 6 1.65 26.95 22.00
CA PRO A 6 0.67 27.81 21.37
C PRO A 6 -0.46 26.97 20.79
N PRO A 7 -1.70 27.51 20.73
CA PRO A 7 -2.83 26.83 20.15
C PRO A 7 -2.53 26.42 18.69
N TRP A 8 -3.09 25.30 18.26
CA TRP A 8 -2.94 24.83 16.89
C TRP A 8 -3.65 25.78 15.92
N THR A 9 -3.00 26.13 14.83
CA THR A 9 -3.57 27.00 13.79
C THR A 9 -3.50 26.32 12.43
N GLY A 10 -4.60 26.40 11.66
CA GLY A 10 -4.68 25.77 10.33
C GLY A 10 -4.99 24.25 10.38
N PRO A 11 -4.81 23.56 9.24
CA PRO A 11 -5.12 22.13 9.13
C PRO A 11 -4.31 21.26 10.10
N ALA A 12 -4.93 20.21 10.62
CA ALA A 12 -4.31 19.17 11.43
C ALA A 12 -4.65 17.81 10.84
N VAL A 13 -3.70 17.24 10.12
CA VAL A 13 -3.81 15.91 9.53
C VAL A 13 -3.02 14.95 10.40
N GLY A 14 -3.67 13.89 10.86
CA GLY A 14 -3.04 12.75 11.53
C GLY A 14 -2.85 11.59 10.56
N LEU A 15 -1.78 10.82 10.74
CA LEU A 15 -1.68 9.47 10.21
C LEU A 15 -1.53 8.50 11.36
N MET A 16 -2.46 7.56 11.47
CA MET A 16 -2.39 6.40 12.34
C MET A 16 -1.88 5.20 11.55
N ASP A 17 -0.89 4.49 12.08
CA ASP A 17 -0.25 3.32 11.48
C ASP A 17 -0.06 2.25 12.57
N LEU A 18 -0.65 1.06 12.38
CA LEU A 18 -0.60 -0.03 13.34
C LEU A 18 0.80 -0.67 13.36
N ASP A 19 1.38 -0.79 14.56
CA ASP A 19 2.75 -1.28 14.73
C ASP A 19 2.85 -2.77 14.45
N ALA A 20 3.66 -3.16 13.46
CA ALA A 20 3.88 -4.56 13.06
C ALA A 20 2.57 -5.37 12.98
N PHE A 21 1.54 -4.79 12.36
CA PHE A 21 0.13 -5.12 12.52
C PHE A 21 -0.18 -6.62 12.54
N PHE A 22 0.14 -7.36 11.48
CA PHE A 22 -0.18 -8.79 11.43
C PHE A 22 0.52 -9.57 12.55
N ALA A 23 1.79 -9.25 12.83
CA ALA A 23 2.50 -9.90 13.93
C ALA A 23 1.89 -9.52 15.30
N SER A 24 1.39 -8.30 15.47
CA SER A 24 0.73 -7.87 16.69
C SER A 24 -0.59 -8.60 16.91
N VAL A 25 -1.39 -8.81 15.85
CA VAL A 25 -2.63 -9.61 15.92
C VAL A 25 -2.32 -11.08 16.23
N GLU A 26 -1.31 -11.67 15.61
CA GLU A 26 -0.89 -13.05 15.93
C GLU A 26 -0.46 -13.18 17.41
N MET A 27 0.25 -12.19 17.96
CA MET A 27 0.64 -12.17 19.37
C MET A 27 -0.55 -11.88 20.31
N LEU A 28 -1.62 -11.27 19.81
CA LEU A 28 -2.86 -11.09 20.57
C LEU A 28 -3.57 -12.43 20.75
N ASP A 29 -3.66 -13.20 19.66
CA ASP A 29 -4.34 -14.50 19.62
C ASP A 29 -3.44 -15.62 20.21
N HIS A 30 -2.11 -15.43 20.20
CA HIS A 30 -1.09 -16.32 20.75
C HIS A 30 -0.18 -15.60 21.77
N PRO A 31 -0.66 -15.35 23.01
CA PRO A 31 0.11 -14.58 24.01
C PRO A 31 1.48 -15.16 24.35
N GLU A 32 1.68 -16.46 24.17
CA GLU A 32 2.96 -17.15 24.37
C GLU A 32 4.05 -16.76 23.34
N TRP A 33 3.70 -16.08 22.24
CA TRP A 33 4.62 -15.59 21.23
C TRP A 33 5.13 -14.17 21.52
N ARG A 34 4.55 -13.49 22.51
CA ARG A 34 4.97 -12.12 22.90
C ARG A 34 6.43 -12.08 23.31
N GLY A 35 7.14 -11.06 22.84
CA GLY A 35 8.56 -10.87 23.10
C GLY A 35 9.48 -11.82 22.35
N LYS A 36 8.96 -12.67 21.46
CA LYS A 36 9.74 -13.58 20.61
C LYS A 36 9.79 -13.05 19.18
N PRO A 37 10.87 -13.36 18.43
CA PRO A 37 10.90 -13.09 17.00
C PRO A 37 9.76 -13.86 16.31
N LEU A 38 8.85 -13.14 15.65
CA LEU A 38 7.72 -13.69 14.91
C LEU A 38 7.74 -13.15 13.49
N ILE A 39 7.51 -14.02 12.52
CA ILE A 39 7.45 -13.71 11.11
C ILE A 39 6.12 -14.24 10.55
N VAL A 40 5.34 -13.33 9.97
CA VAL A 40 4.13 -13.66 9.22
C VAL A 40 4.46 -13.62 7.74
N GLY A 41 4.25 -14.72 7.02
CA GLY A 41 4.59 -14.74 5.60
C GLY A 41 4.48 -16.09 4.94
N GLY A 42 4.90 -16.12 3.69
CA GLY A 42 4.97 -17.35 2.90
C GLY A 42 6.12 -18.24 3.32
N ASP A 43 6.03 -19.50 2.89
CA ASP A 43 6.99 -20.56 3.23
C ASP A 43 8.42 -20.22 2.77
N ALA A 44 9.38 -20.46 3.64
CA ALA A 44 10.81 -20.22 3.38
C ALA A 44 11.43 -21.24 2.41
N ASP A 45 10.83 -22.43 2.26
CA ASP A 45 11.28 -23.45 1.31
C ASP A 45 10.70 -23.26 -0.10
N SER A 46 9.83 -22.26 -0.24
CA SER A 46 9.28 -21.80 -1.50
C SER A 46 9.75 -20.37 -1.81
N ARG A 47 9.15 -19.73 -2.81
CA ARG A 47 9.39 -18.30 -3.12
C ARG A 47 8.52 -17.38 -2.28
N GLY A 48 8.30 -17.72 -1.00
CA GLY A 48 7.56 -16.91 -0.06
C GLY A 48 8.26 -15.59 0.25
N VAL A 49 7.49 -14.62 0.71
CA VAL A 49 7.98 -13.33 1.20
C VAL A 49 7.42 -13.07 2.59
N VAL A 50 8.15 -12.29 3.38
CA VAL A 50 7.70 -11.77 4.66
C VAL A 50 6.59 -10.74 4.41
N SER A 51 5.40 -10.99 4.91
CA SER A 51 4.31 -10.00 4.92
C SER A 51 4.58 -8.95 5.98
N THR A 52 4.85 -9.37 7.21
CA THR A 52 5.32 -8.53 8.31
C THR A 52 6.11 -9.34 9.32
N CYS A 53 6.78 -8.66 10.25
CA CYS A 53 7.50 -9.31 11.34
C CYS A 53 7.49 -8.45 12.60
N SER A 54 7.62 -9.10 13.76
CA SER A 54 7.71 -8.43 15.05
C SER A 54 8.96 -7.58 15.18
N TYR A 55 8.96 -6.64 16.12
CA TYR A 55 10.13 -5.80 16.39
C TYR A 55 11.33 -6.62 16.87
N GLU A 56 11.10 -7.74 17.54
CA GLU A 56 12.14 -8.70 17.92
C GLU A 56 12.82 -9.30 16.69
N ALA A 57 12.05 -9.67 15.65
CA ALA A 57 12.62 -10.18 14.39
C ALA A 57 13.33 -9.08 13.59
N ARG A 58 12.82 -7.83 13.63
CA ARG A 58 13.48 -6.68 12.97
C ARG A 58 14.89 -6.41 13.50
N ARG A 59 15.17 -6.72 14.78
CA ARG A 59 16.52 -6.60 15.37
C ARG A 59 17.55 -7.48 14.70
N PHE A 60 17.11 -8.56 14.04
CA PHE A 60 17.97 -9.45 13.24
C PHE A 60 18.06 -9.02 11.77
N GLY A 61 17.48 -7.86 11.39
CA GLY A 61 17.48 -7.35 10.02
C GLY A 61 16.33 -7.87 9.15
N VAL A 62 15.37 -8.61 9.72
CA VAL A 62 14.18 -9.06 8.98
C VAL A 62 13.23 -7.88 8.77
N HIS A 63 12.65 -7.77 7.56
CA HIS A 63 11.70 -6.72 7.21
C HIS A 63 10.65 -7.21 6.20
N SER A 64 9.54 -6.48 6.09
CA SER A 64 8.48 -6.75 5.11
C SER A 64 9.04 -6.77 3.67
N ALA A 65 8.45 -7.60 2.84
CA ALA A 65 8.85 -7.88 1.46
C ALA A 65 10.22 -8.59 1.29
N MET A 66 10.92 -8.93 2.38
CA MET A 66 12.13 -9.75 2.32
C MET A 66 11.79 -11.19 1.87
N PRO A 67 12.62 -11.84 1.03
CA PRO A 67 12.45 -13.27 0.74
C PRO A 67 12.46 -14.11 2.02
N SER A 68 11.48 -15.03 2.17
CA SER A 68 11.35 -15.85 3.38
C SER A 68 12.59 -16.71 3.67
N ALA A 69 13.26 -17.19 2.64
CA ALA A 69 14.52 -17.94 2.77
C ALA A 69 15.64 -17.07 3.39
N GLU A 70 15.71 -15.78 3.04
CA GLU A 70 16.68 -14.85 3.61
C GLU A 70 16.33 -14.51 5.06
N ALA A 71 15.05 -14.25 5.34
CA ALA A 71 14.57 -13.99 6.69
C ALA A 71 14.84 -15.16 7.64
N ARG A 72 14.64 -16.41 7.18
CA ARG A 72 14.99 -17.63 7.94
C ARG A 72 16.49 -17.71 8.24
N ARG A 73 17.32 -17.32 7.29
CA ARG A 73 18.78 -17.29 7.49
C ARG A 73 19.20 -16.24 8.53
N LEU A 74 18.54 -15.07 8.54
CA LEU A 74 18.85 -13.99 9.48
C LEU A 74 18.32 -14.26 10.89
N CYS A 75 17.17 -14.91 11.01
CA CYS A 75 16.50 -15.19 12.28
C CYS A 75 15.97 -16.64 12.32
N PRO A 76 16.87 -17.65 12.43
CA PRO A 76 16.48 -19.06 12.36
C PRO A 76 15.60 -19.50 13.55
N GLN A 77 15.64 -18.78 14.68
CA GLN A 77 14.84 -19.02 15.86
C GLN A 77 13.44 -18.38 15.82
N ALA A 78 13.11 -17.68 14.74
CA ALA A 78 11.81 -17.03 14.62
C ALA A 78 10.66 -18.05 14.57
N ILE A 79 9.56 -17.70 15.19
CA ILE A 79 8.28 -18.38 15.01
C ILE A 79 7.75 -17.94 13.65
N TRP A 80 7.26 -18.89 12.85
CA TRP A 80 6.66 -18.65 11.54
C TRP A 80 5.19 -18.99 11.56
N THR A 81 4.38 -18.09 10.99
CA THR A 81 2.95 -18.33 10.78
C THR A 81 2.51 -17.82 9.41
N HIS A 82 1.52 -18.48 8.85
CA HIS A 82 0.78 -17.96 7.70
C HIS A 82 -0.20 -16.90 8.17
N GLY A 83 -0.50 -15.92 7.31
CA GLY A 83 -1.40 -14.83 7.70
C GLY A 83 -2.86 -15.28 7.87
N HIS A 84 -3.50 -14.86 8.95
CA HIS A 84 -4.93 -15.03 9.23
C HIS A 84 -5.70 -13.75 8.80
N PHE A 85 -5.83 -13.53 7.48
CA PHE A 85 -6.31 -12.27 6.91
C PHE A 85 -7.71 -11.88 7.38
N ASP A 86 -8.61 -12.83 7.59
CA ASP A 86 -9.96 -12.54 8.11
C ASP A 86 -9.88 -11.90 9.51
N ARG A 87 -8.99 -12.42 10.36
CA ARG A 87 -8.74 -11.87 11.70
C ARG A 87 -8.13 -10.48 11.62
N TYR A 88 -7.20 -10.25 10.68
CA TYR A 88 -6.62 -8.91 10.47
C TYR A 88 -7.67 -7.91 10.01
N HIS A 89 -8.58 -8.31 9.12
CA HIS A 89 -9.69 -7.47 8.69
C HIS A 89 -10.65 -7.11 9.85
N GLU A 90 -10.93 -8.06 10.74
CA GLU A 90 -11.76 -7.83 11.92
C GLU A 90 -11.14 -6.78 12.86
N VAL A 91 -9.86 -6.96 13.25
CA VAL A 91 -9.16 -6.00 14.11
C VAL A 91 -9.03 -4.64 13.43
N SER A 92 -8.70 -4.61 12.14
CA SER A 92 -8.64 -3.37 11.35
C SER A 92 -9.98 -2.63 11.36
N ALA A 93 -11.10 -3.33 11.20
CA ALA A 93 -12.43 -2.72 11.23
C ALA A 93 -12.74 -2.07 12.60
N GLN A 94 -12.35 -2.72 13.70
CA GLN A 94 -12.49 -2.14 15.04
C GLN A 94 -11.65 -0.87 15.19
N VAL A 95 -10.43 -0.86 14.69
CA VAL A 95 -9.57 0.34 14.70
C VAL A 95 -10.14 1.46 13.85
N MET A 96 -10.63 1.15 12.63
CA MET A 96 -11.25 2.17 11.76
C MET A 96 -12.51 2.76 12.39
N ALA A 97 -13.29 1.98 13.14
CA ALA A 97 -14.43 2.47 13.91
C ALA A 97 -13.99 3.46 15.01
N ILE A 98 -12.88 3.21 15.70
CA ILE A 98 -12.31 4.16 16.66
C ILE A 98 -11.99 5.50 16.00
N LEU A 99 -11.40 5.47 14.79
CA LEU A 99 -11.08 6.71 14.06
C LEU A 99 -12.34 7.45 13.62
N ALA A 100 -13.36 6.73 13.15
CA ALA A 100 -14.64 7.30 12.72
C ALA A 100 -15.42 7.96 13.87
N ASP A 101 -15.26 7.46 15.10
CA ASP A 101 -15.84 8.10 16.29
C ASP A 101 -15.20 9.47 16.62
N GLU A 102 -13.94 9.66 16.22
CA GLU A 102 -13.20 10.90 16.52
C GLU A 102 -13.38 11.97 15.43
N THR A 103 -13.57 11.56 14.18
CA THR A 103 -13.73 12.48 13.04
C THR A 103 -14.48 11.82 11.88
N PRO A 104 -15.34 12.57 11.14
CA PRO A 104 -15.97 12.05 9.91
C PRO A 104 -15.01 11.96 8.72
N ARG A 105 -13.82 12.54 8.84
CA ARG A 105 -12.81 12.54 7.78
C ARG A 105 -11.71 11.52 8.08
N VAL A 106 -11.95 10.30 7.64
CA VAL A 106 -11.02 9.17 7.76
C VAL A 106 -10.75 8.62 6.38
N GLU A 107 -9.52 8.75 5.90
CA GLU A 107 -9.09 8.22 4.62
C GLU A 107 -8.25 6.96 4.83
N ARG A 108 -8.86 5.82 4.59
CA ARG A 108 -8.18 4.53 4.68
C ARG A 108 -7.15 4.39 3.55
N VAL A 109 -5.89 4.17 3.89
CA VAL A 109 -4.79 3.95 2.94
C VAL A 109 -4.57 2.46 2.72
N SER A 110 -4.57 1.68 3.81
CA SER A 110 -4.38 0.24 3.81
C SER A 110 -5.24 -0.43 4.90
N ILE A 111 -4.98 -1.70 5.17
CA ILE A 111 -5.60 -2.43 6.27
C ILE A 111 -5.13 -1.94 7.65
N ASP A 112 -3.94 -1.34 7.73
CA ASP A 112 -3.24 -0.94 8.96
C ASP A 112 -2.95 0.56 9.05
N GLU A 113 -3.35 1.36 8.04
CA GLU A 113 -2.98 2.77 7.94
C GLU A 113 -4.16 3.63 7.47
N ALA A 114 -4.40 4.76 8.15
CA ALA A 114 -5.40 5.74 7.76
C ALA A 114 -4.98 7.17 8.10
N PHE A 115 -5.29 8.11 7.20
CA PHE A 115 -5.26 9.54 7.50
C PHE A 115 -6.57 9.96 8.17
N ILE A 116 -6.45 10.94 9.08
CA ILE A 116 -7.58 11.56 9.79
C ILE A 116 -7.42 13.09 9.75
N ASP A 117 -8.53 13.80 9.56
CA ASP A 117 -8.57 15.25 9.75
C ASP A 117 -9.07 15.56 11.16
N ILE A 118 -8.16 16.02 11.99
CA ILE A 118 -8.41 16.39 13.40
C ILE A 118 -8.19 17.89 13.62
N THR A 119 -8.47 18.70 12.59
CA THR A 119 -8.35 20.16 12.62
C THR A 119 -9.23 20.74 13.72
N PRO A 120 -8.66 21.49 14.70
CA PRO A 120 -9.41 22.11 15.78
C PRO A 120 -10.48 23.06 15.27
N GLY A 121 -11.68 22.99 15.88
CA GLY A 121 -12.82 23.84 15.54
C GLY A 121 -13.56 23.45 14.25
N ARG A 122 -13.05 22.47 13.49
CA ARG A 122 -13.71 21.94 12.29
C ARG A 122 -14.44 20.63 12.58
N PHE A 123 -13.73 19.66 13.14
CA PHE A 123 -14.24 18.32 13.45
C PHE A 123 -14.01 17.92 14.92
N ALA A 124 -12.99 18.50 15.55
CA ALA A 124 -12.67 18.30 16.95
C ALA A 124 -12.49 19.66 17.65
N PRO A 125 -13.03 19.86 18.86
CA PRO A 125 -12.82 21.10 19.61
C PRO A 125 -11.45 21.17 20.29
N GLU A 126 -10.72 20.06 20.35
CA GLU A 126 -9.54 19.86 21.17
C GLU A 126 -8.22 20.03 20.39
N ASP A 127 -7.11 20.18 21.13
CA ASP A 127 -5.77 20.16 20.52
C ASP A 127 -5.52 18.78 19.87
N PRO A 128 -4.97 18.71 18.65
CA PRO A 128 -4.71 17.47 17.91
C PRO A 128 -3.89 16.43 18.70
N LEU A 129 -3.02 16.88 19.60
CA LEU A 129 -2.29 15.98 20.50
C LEU A 129 -3.22 15.17 21.42
N LEU A 130 -4.28 15.80 21.95
CA LEU A 130 -5.23 15.12 22.85
C LEU A 130 -6.06 14.09 22.09
N VAL A 131 -6.53 14.44 20.89
CA VAL A 131 -7.27 13.52 20.01
C VAL A 131 -6.38 12.33 19.63
N ALA A 132 -5.16 12.58 19.16
CA ALA A 132 -4.23 11.52 18.77
C ALA A 132 -3.87 10.59 19.95
N ARG A 133 -3.69 11.15 21.14
CA ARG A 133 -3.45 10.33 22.35
C ARG A 133 -4.64 9.45 22.69
N ARG A 134 -5.86 9.99 22.67
CA ARG A 134 -7.08 9.23 22.93
C ARG A 134 -7.27 8.10 21.91
N ILE A 135 -6.99 8.35 20.63
CA ILE A 135 -6.97 7.29 19.60
C ILE A 135 -5.97 6.20 19.98
N SER A 136 -4.73 6.58 20.28
CA SER A 136 -3.66 5.65 20.65
C SER A 136 -4.05 4.78 21.86
N ASP A 137 -4.63 5.39 22.91
CA ASP A 137 -5.07 4.69 24.11
C ASP A 137 -6.23 3.72 23.81
N ARG A 138 -7.20 4.12 22.96
CA ARG A 138 -8.32 3.28 22.55
C ARG A 138 -7.85 2.09 21.69
N VAL A 139 -6.91 2.30 20.78
CA VAL A 139 -6.31 1.23 19.97
C VAL A 139 -5.53 0.25 20.86
N ALA A 140 -4.76 0.78 21.83
CA ALA A 140 -4.04 -0.05 22.78
C ALA A 140 -4.97 -0.92 23.65
N ALA A 141 -6.17 -0.45 23.97
CA ALA A 141 -7.19 -1.22 24.68
C ALA A 141 -7.71 -2.44 23.89
N LEU A 142 -7.55 -2.45 22.53
CA LEU A 142 -7.83 -3.63 21.72
C LEU A 142 -6.71 -4.69 21.78
N GLY A 143 -5.57 -4.38 22.43
CA GLY A 143 -4.40 -5.25 22.55
C GLY A 143 -3.38 -5.15 21.41
N VAL A 144 -3.53 -4.19 20.51
CA VAL A 144 -2.55 -3.81 19.48
C VAL A 144 -2.10 -2.38 19.69
N THR A 145 -0.94 -1.98 19.13
CA THR A 145 -0.46 -0.61 19.24
C THR A 145 -0.42 0.08 17.89
N CYS A 146 -0.44 1.41 17.92
CA CYS A 146 -0.25 2.23 16.73
C CYS A 146 0.73 3.36 16.99
N SER A 147 1.38 3.82 15.94
CA SER A 147 2.16 5.05 15.91
C SER A 147 1.41 6.12 15.15
N ILE A 148 1.34 7.35 15.71
CA ILE A 148 0.58 8.44 15.13
C ILE A 148 1.51 9.62 14.88
N GLY A 149 1.49 10.11 13.62
CA GLY A 149 2.13 11.37 13.24
C GLY A 149 1.07 12.43 12.97
N VAL A 150 1.26 13.64 13.47
CA VAL A 150 0.35 14.76 13.20
C VAL A 150 1.13 15.92 12.60
N GLY A 151 0.59 16.51 11.53
CA GLY A 151 1.17 17.66 10.85
C GLY A 151 0.10 18.46 10.09
N CYS A 152 0.54 19.47 9.34
CA CYS A 152 -0.36 20.33 8.57
C CYS A 152 -0.92 19.66 7.29
N ASN A 153 -0.33 18.55 6.85
CA ASN A 153 -0.71 17.81 5.63
C ASN A 153 -0.30 16.34 5.71
N LYS A 154 -0.71 15.55 4.71
CA LYS A 154 -0.48 14.10 4.66
C LYS A 154 1.01 13.73 4.64
N THR A 155 1.85 14.46 3.89
CA THR A 155 3.29 14.18 3.82
C THR A 155 3.96 14.34 5.17
N VAL A 156 3.69 15.43 5.87
CA VAL A 156 4.26 15.69 7.21
C VAL A 156 3.76 14.64 8.21
N ALA A 157 2.45 14.35 8.21
CA ALA A 157 1.86 13.35 9.10
C ALA A 157 2.47 11.95 8.87
N LYS A 158 2.63 11.52 7.59
CA LYS A 158 3.24 10.21 7.26
C LYS A 158 4.68 10.11 7.75
N ILE A 159 5.49 11.13 7.50
CA ILE A 159 6.89 11.13 7.94
C ILE A 159 6.97 11.17 9.47
N ALA A 160 6.08 11.92 10.11
CA ALA A 160 6.03 12.01 11.57
C ALA A 160 5.65 10.66 12.21
N SER A 161 4.72 9.88 11.63
CA SER A 161 4.30 8.59 12.18
C SER A 161 5.43 7.55 12.23
N GLU A 162 6.41 7.65 11.31
CA GLU A 162 7.54 6.71 11.24
C GLU A 162 8.65 7.04 12.25
N ARG A 163 8.66 8.27 12.82
CA ARG A 163 9.82 8.77 13.57
C ARG A 163 10.08 8.03 14.86
N ASP A 164 9.03 7.79 15.64
CA ASP A 164 9.14 7.28 17.00
C ASP A 164 8.49 5.89 17.15
N LYS A 165 8.39 5.11 16.06
CA LYS A 165 7.88 3.72 16.09
C LYS A 165 8.73 2.81 16.99
N PRO A 166 8.13 1.86 17.73
CA PRO A 166 6.70 1.61 17.89
C PRO A 166 6.04 2.44 18.99
N PHE A 167 4.69 2.51 18.97
CA PHE A 167 3.86 3.18 19.96
C PHE A 167 4.23 4.67 20.16
N GLY A 168 4.61 5.29 19.04
CA GLY A 168 5.08 6.67 18.98
C GLY A 168 3.96 7.67 18.71
N LEU A 169 4.12 8.88 19.25
CA LEU A 169 3.25 10.01 18.96
C LEU A 169 4.10 11.23 18.65
N THR A 170 4.22 11.56 17.36
CA THR A 170 5.04 12.67 16.89
C THR A 170 4.17 13.79 16.34
N ILE A 171 4.29 14.98 16.93
CA ILE A 171 3.52 16.18 16.58
C ILE A 171 4.44 17.21 15.92
N VAL A 172 4.18 17.54 14.67
CA VAL A 172 4.86 18.61 13.93
C VAL A 172 3.94 19.83 13.89
N ARG A 173 4.22 20.81 14.74
CA ARG A 173 3.36 22.00 14.88
C ARG A 173 3.48 22.92 13.66
N PRO A 174 2.39 23.66 13.34
CA PRO A 174 2.37 24.63 12.24
C PRO A 174 3.55 25.59 12.30
N GLY A 175 4.20 25.81 11.13
CA GLY A 175 5.40 26.64 10.99
C GLY A 175 6.72 25.96 11.31
N THR A 176 6.72 24.66 11.71
CA THR A 176 7.95 23.90 11.98
C THR A 176 8.23 22.81 10.96
N GLU A 177 7.37 22.65 9.95
CA GLU A 177 7.39 21.56 8.97
C GLU A 177 8.71 21.52 8.19
N GLN A 178 9.12 22.65 7.65
CA GLN A 178 10.36 22.73 6.87
C GLN A 178 11.59 22.35 7.71
N ARG A 179 11.63 22.83 8.97
CA ARG A 179 12.72 22.48 9.90
C ARG A 179 12.72 20.98 10.22
N PHE A 180 11.52 20.39 10.39
CA PHE A 180 11.35 18.96 10.65
C PHE A 180 11.81 18.11 9.46
N LEU A 181 11.45 18.50 8.24
CA LEU A 181 11.72 17.74 7.02
C LEU A 181 13.16 17.89 6.52
N ALA A 182 13.76 19.09 6.64
CA ALA A 182 14.96 19.48 5.92
C ALA A 182 16.16 18.53 6.10
N ALA A 183 16.34 17.97 7.29
CA ALA A 183 17.46 17.09 7.62
C ALA A 183 17.20 15.61 7.28
N LEU A 184 15.96 15.25 6.93
CA LEU A 184 15.59 13.86 6.66
C LEU A 184 16.09 13.41 5.30
N PRO A 185 16.46 12.13 5.13
CA PRO A 185 16.84 11.58 3.84
C PRO A 185 15.66 11.64 2.85
N VAL A 186 15.95 11.76 1.57
CA VAL A 186 14.91 11.81 0.52
C VAL A 186 14.01 10.57 0.53
N SER A 187 14.53 9.41 0.93
CA SER A 187 13.79 8.15 1.05
C SER A 187 12.73 8.16 2.17
N ALA A 188 12.76 9.12 3.08
CA ALA A 188 11.71 9.30 4.09
C ALA A 188 10.37 9.74 3.47
N MET A 189 10.37 10.31 2.27
CA MET A 189 9.16 10.78 1.61
C MET A 189 8.56 9.69 0.72
N SER A 190 7.32 9.30 0.99
CA SER A 190 6.59 8.34 0.17
C SER A 190 6.52 8.80 -1.30
N GLY A 191 6.71 7.86 -2.23
CA GLY A 191 6.85 8.14 -3.66
C GLY A 191 8.30 8.27 -4.13
N ILE A 192 9.29 8.34 -3.23
CA ILE A 192 10.70 8.23 -3.56
C ILE A 192 11.16 6.79 -3.28
N GLY A 193 11.00 5.93 -4.27
CA GLY A 193 11.53 4.57 -4.23
C GLY A 193 13.01 4.52 -4.61
N ARG A 194 13.61 3.32 -4.49
CA ARG A 194 15.05 3.09 -4.72
C ARG A 194 15.59 3.70 -6.02
N SER A 195 14.87 3.56 -7.14
CA SER A 195 15.31 4.12 -8.43
C SER A 195 15.37 5.65 -8.43
N ALA A 196 14.36 6.33 -7.85
CA ALA A 196 14.36 7.79 -7.74
C ALA A 196 15.44 8.26 -6.75
N GLU A 197 15.62 7.58 -5.62
CA GLU A 197 16.68 7.86 -4.64
C GLU A 197 18.07 7.75 -5.29
N GLU A 198 18.35 6.68 -6.05
CA GLU A 198 19.62 6.53 -6.76
C GLU A 198 19.88 7.66 -7.77
N ARG A 199 18.85 8.11 -8.50
CA ARG A 199 18.95 9.24 -9.42
C ARG A 199 19.22 10.56 -8.68
N LEU A 200 18.54 10.82 -7.57
CA LEU A 200 18.77 11.98 -6.71
C LEU A 200 20.20 11.97 -6.14
N ARG A 201 20.70 10.84 -5.66
CA ARG A 201 22.07 10.69 -5.15
C ARG A 201 23.13 11.00 -6.21
N ARG A 202 22.93 10.62 -7.47
CA ARG A 202 23.85 10.98 -8.57
C ARG A 202 23.90 12.49 -8.79
N MET A 203 22.84 13.21 -8.45
CA MET A 203 22.75 14.67 -8.50
C MET A 203 23.15 15.35 -7.18
N ARG A 204 23.68 14.57 -6.21
CA ARG A 204 24.08 15.01 -4.88
C ARG A 204 22.93 15.60 -4.06
N ILE A 205 21.72 15.05 -4.23
CA ILE A 205 20.53 15.39 -3.45
C ILE A 205 20.25 14.22 -2.52
N TYR A 206 20.51 14.38 -1.23
CA TYR A 206 20.41 13.33 -0.21
C TYR A 206 19.29 13.58 0.79
N THR A 207 18.95 14.86 1.01
CA THR A 207 17.97 15.26 2.02
C THR A 207 16.76 15.95 1.40
N LEU A 208 15.65 15.98 2.14
CA LEU A 208 14.44 16.72 1.72
C LEU A 208 14.69 18.21 1.61
N GLY A 209 15.56 18.76 2.47
CA GLY A 209 15.98 20.16 2.37
C GLY A 209 16.80 20.47 1.10
N GLU A 210 17.61 19.55 0.61
CA GLU A 210 18.31 19.68 -0.68
C GLU A 210 17.33 19.51 -1.84
N LEU A 211 16.39 18.54 -1.75
CA LEU A 211 15.34 18.33 -2.74
C LEU A 211 14.49 19.59 -2.93
N SER A 212 14.12 20.26 -1.84
CA SER A 212 13.30 21.47 -1.88
C SER A 212 13.95 22.64 -2.59
N ARG A 213 15.30 22.67 -2.62
CA ARG A 213 16.10 23.70 -3.31
C ARG A 213 16.61 23.30 -4.69
N ALA A 214 16.33 22.04 -5.11
CA ALA A 214 16.82 21.55 -6.38
C ALA A 214 16.20 22.33 -7.57
N PRO A 215 16.93 22.53 -8.67
CA PRO A 215 16.41 23.18 -9.88
C PRO A 215 15.18 22.43 -10.42
N GLU A 216 14.20 23.15 -10.95
CA GLU A 216 13.00 22.58 -11.53
C GLU A 216 13.31 21.56 -12.64
N SER A 217 14.26 21.87 -13.52
CA SER A 217 14.71 20.96 -14.58
C SER A 217 15.24 19.63 -14.03
N THR A 218 15.93 19.66 -12.88
CA THR A 218 16.40 18.45 -12.20
C THR A 218 15.23 17.62 -11.69
N LEU A 219 14.27 18.24 -11.02
CA LEU A 219 13.08 17.55 -10.51
C LEU A 219 12.21 16.99 -11.65
N ALA A 220 12.00 17.76 -12.70
CA ALA A 220 11.28 17.33 -13.90
C ALA A 220 11.96 16.12 -14.57
N SER A 221 13.29 16.08 -14.63
CA SER A 221 14.02 14.95 -15.19
C SER A 221 13.81 13.64 -14.42
N ILE A 222 13.56 13.71 -13.09
CA ILE A 222 13.38 12.55 -12.21
C ILE A 222 11.91 12.15 -12.08
N PHE A 223 11.04 13.13 -11.85
CA PHE A 223 9.64 12.95 -11.47
C PHE A 223 8.64 13.34 -12.57
N GLY A 224 9.14 13.82 -13.71
CA GLY A 224 8.28 14.31 -14.80
C GLY A 224 7.42 15.50 -14.34
N VAL A 225 6.16 15.46 -14.69
CA VAL A 225 5.15 16.48 -14.30
C VAL A 225 4.95 16.62 -12.79
N ASN A 226 5.34 15.63 -12.01
CA ASN A 226 5.22 15.66 -10.55
C ASN A 226 6.39 16.38 -9.85
N GLY A 227 7.37 16.91 -10.59
CA GLY A 227 8.58 17.50 -10.00
C GLY A 227 8.28 18.63 -9.01
N GLU A 228 7.41 19.57 -9.39
CA GLU A 228 7.01 20.68 -8.51
C GLU A 228 6.20 20.19 -7.30
N HIS A 229 5.30 19.24 -7.50
CA HIS A 229 4.57 18.63 -6.38
C HIS A 229 5.51 17.99 -5.36
N MET A 230 6.55 17.28 -5.80
CA MET A 230 7.57 16.70 -4.90
C MET A 230 8.36 17.78 -4.15
N ARG A 231 8.60 18.94 -4.77
CA ARG A 231 9.20 20.10 -4.09
C ARG A 231 8.30 20.64 -2.98
N GLN A 232 7.01 20.87 -3.28
CA GLN A 232 6.03 21.34 -2.30
C GLN A 232 5.92 20.39 -1.11
N ARG A 233 5.91 19.10 -1.36
CA ARG A 233 5.94 18.07 -0.32
C ARG A 233 7.20 18.15 0.54
N ALA A 234 8.37 18.33 -0.06
CA ALA A 234 9.64 18.46 0.65
C ALA A 234 9.74 19.75 1.49
N LEU A 235 8.99 20.79 1.11
CA LEU A 235 8.83 22.03 1.88
C LEU A 235 7.79 21.90 2.99
N GLY A 236 6.96 20.85 2.99
CA GLY A 236 5.81 20.72 3.89
C GLY A 236 4.62 21.63 3.51
N LEU A 237 4.58 22.09 2.25
CA LEU A 237 3.55 23.02 1.72
C LEU A 237 2.49 22.30 0.87
N GLU A 238 2.51 20.98 0.82
CA GLU A 238 1.48 20.20 0.14
C GLU A 238 0.09 20.53 0.69
N ILE A 239 -0.86 20.80 -0.22
CA ILE A 239 -2.27 20.92 0.12
C ILE A 239 -2.92 19.56 -0.18
N SER A 240 -3.38 18.89 0.86
CA SER A 240 -4.02 17.58 0.73
C SER A 240 -5.20 17.49 1.69
N GLU A 241 -6.38 17.23 1.14
CA GLU A 241 -7.57 16.94 1.94
C GLU A 241 -7.63 15.47 2.33
N VAL A 242 -8.14 15.22 3.53
CA VAL A 242 -8.49 13.86 3.97
C VAL A 242 -9.91 13.59 3.51
N THR A 243 -10.08 12.55 2.68
CA THR A 243 -11.41 12.11 2.22
C THR A 243 -12.19 11.45 3.35
N SER A 244 -13.49 11.17 3.16
CA SER A 244 -14.27 10.38 4.13
C SER A 244 -14.21 8.90 3.77
N LEU A 245 -14.60 8.03 4.73
CA LEU A 245 -14.71 6.58 4.48
C LEU A 245 -15.77 6.25 3.42
N ASP A 246 -16.78 7.12 3.26
CA ASP A 246 -17.88 6.96 2.30
C ASP A 246 -17.53 7.44 0.89
N GLU A 247 -16.40 8.14 0.73
CA GLU A 247 -15.92 8.56 -0.59
C GLU A 247 -15.29 7.37 -1.31
N GLU A 248 -16.01 6.80 -2.28
CA GLU A 248 -15.50 5.72 -3.10
C GLU A 248 -14.32 6.19 -3.94
N ARG A 249 -13.19 5.49 -3.80
CA ARG A 249 -12.06 5.68 -4.71
C ARG A 249 -12.34 4.98 -6.03
N GLU A 250 -12.18 5.70 -7.11
CA GLU A 250 -12.26 5.13 -8.45
C GLU A 250 -11.29 3.94 -8.60
N VAL A 251 -11.84 2.77 -8.92
CA VAL A 251 -11.05 1.57 -9.21
C VAL A 251 -10.47 1.68 -10.61
N LYS A 252 -9.16 1.79 -10.73
CA LYS A 252 -8.47 1.96 -12.03
C LYS A 252 -8.13 0.64 -12.72
N SER A 253 -7.89 -0.41 -11.95
CA SER A 253 -7.58 -1.75 -12.46
C SER A 253 -7.90 -2.83 -11.43
N VAL A 254 -8.28 -4.02 -11.92
CA VAL A 254 -8.41 -5.25 -11.13
C VAL A 254 -7.46 -6.27 -11.72
N SER A 255 -6.49 -6.76 -10.96
CA SER A 255 -5.50 -7.73 -11.43
C SER A 255 -5.24 -8.82 -10.39
N ASN A 256 -4.75 -9.97 -10.86
CA ASN A 256 -4.23 -11.02 -10.02
C ASN A 256 -2.91 -11.53 -10.60
N GLU A 257 -1.90 -11.67 -9.74
CA GLU A 257 -0.56 -12.16 -10.10
C GLU A 257 -0.16 -13.29 -9.15
N ARG A 258 0.53 -14.31 -9.68
CA ARG A 258 1.04 -15.42 -8.89
C ARG A 258 2.50 -15.70 -9.23
N THR A 259 3.35 -15.73 -8.20
CA THR A 259 4.70 -16.29 -8.30
C THR A 259 4.63 -17.78 -8.03
N PHE A 260 5.18 -18.60 -8.94
CA PHE A 260 5.15 -20.05 -8.84
C PHE A 260 6.31 -20.57 -7.99
N ALA A 261 6.10 -21.64 -7.24
CA ALA A 261 7.14 -22.28 -6.44
C ALA A 261 8.29 -22.79 -7.32
N LYS A 262 7.96 -23.34 -8.50
CA LYS A 262 8.88 -23.71 -9.58
C LYS A 262 8.48 -22.97 -10.84
N ASP A 263 9.45 -22.61 -11.68
CA ASP A 263 9.17 -21.97 -12.94
C ASP A 263 8.31 -22.89 -13.83
N LEU A 264 7.35 -22.30 -14.52
CA LEU A 264 6.59 -22.99 -15.55
C LEU A 264 7.36 -22.94 -16.87
N THR A 265 7.50 -24.08 -17.53
CA THR A 265 8.21 -24.25 -18.81
C THR A 265 7.31 -24.68 -19.93
N GLU A 266 6.24 -25.39 -19.58
CA GLU A 266 5.29 -25.93 -20.55
C GLU A 266 4.17 -24.93 -20.83
N ARG A 267 3.82 -24.76 -22.11
CA ARG A 267 2.77 -23.85 -22.55
C ARG A 267 1.44 -24.14 -21.84
N GLY A 268 1.03 -25.40 -21.77
CA GLY A 268 -0.22 -25.79 -21.14
C GLY A 268 -0.32 -25.40 -19.67
N ASP A 269 0.78 -25.49 -18.91
CA ASP A 269 0.82 -25.07 -17.51
C ASP A 269 0.68 -23.56 -17.35
N ILE A 270 1.29 -22.80 -18.28
CA ILE A 270 1.21 -21.32 -18.30
C ILE A 270 -0.23 -20.90 -18.64
N GLU A 271 -0.85 -21.50 -19.66
CA GLU A 271 -2.23 -21.24 -20.05
C GLU A 271 -3.21 -21.57 -18.92
N ALA A 272 -3.06 -22.71 -18.26
CA ALA A 272 -3.86 -23.10 -17.10
C ALA A 272 -3.73 -22.11 -15.95
N ALA A 273 -2.51 -21.63 -15.68
CA ALA A 273 -2.26 -20.63 -14.66
C ALA A 273 -2.94 -19.29 -14.99
N ILE A 274 -2.88 -18.83 -16.25
CA ILE A 274 -3.54 -17.61 -16.72
C ILE A 274 -5.06 -17.74 -16.57
N ALA A 275 -5.64 -18.89 -16.91
CA ALA A 275 -7.07 -19.13 -16.79
C ALA A 275 -7.54 -19.03 -15.32
N LEU A 276 -6.86 -19.69 -14.39
CA LEU A 276 -7.16 -19.62 -12.95
C LEU A 276 -7.06 -18.19 -12.39
N LEU A 277 -6.08 -17.43 -12.84
CA LEU A 277 -5.93 -16.03 -12.45
C LEU A 277 -7.07 -15.18 -13.03
N GLY A 278 -7.48 -15.47 -14.27
CA GLY A 278 -8.61 -14.83 -14.95
C GLY A 278 -9.92 -15.04 -14.23
N GLU A 279 -10.23 -16.27 -13.79
CA GLU A 279 -11.41 -16.56 -12.97
C GLU A 279 -11.46 -15.71 -11.69
N SER A 280 -10.32 -15.53 -11.03
CA SER A 280 -10.23 -14.68 -9.84
C SER A 280 -10.49 -13.21 -10.15
N VAL A 281 -10.00 -12.71 -11.30
CA VAL A 281 -10.26 -11.34 -11.77
C VAL A 281 -11.74 -11.17 -12.12
N GLY A 282 -12.34 -12.09 -12.90
CA GLY A 282 -13.75 -12.05 -13.28
C GLY A 282 -14.69 -12.03 -12.07
N ARG A 283 -14.44 -12.89 -11.07
CA ARG A 283 -15.22 -12.87 -9.81
C ARG A 283 -15.12 -11.52 -9.07
N ARG A 284 -13.95 -10.87 -9.08
CA ARG A 284 -13.78 -9.56 -8.43
C ARG A 284 -14.47 -8.46 -9.21
N LEU A 285 -14.42 -8.48 -10.55
CA LEU A 285 -15.12 -7.55 -11.41
C LEU A 285 -16.64 -7.62 -11.17
N ARG A 286 -17.23 -8.82 -11.25
CA ARG A 286 -18.68 -9.02 -10.99
C ARG A 286 -19.09 -8.58 -9.60
N ARG A 287 -18.30 -8.87 -8.56
CA ARG A 287 -18.58 -8.42 -7.19
C ARG A 287 -18.64 -6.91 -7.06
N GLN A 288 -17.86 -6.20 -7.86
CA GLN A 288 -17.75 -4.73 -7.85
C GLN A 288 -18.62 -4.07 -8.94
N GLY A 289 -19.33 -4.84 -9.76
CA GLY A 289 -20.14 -4.31 -10.86
C GLY A 289 -19.30 -3.62 -11.94
N LEU A 290 -18.04 -4.05 -12.15
CA LEU A 290 -17.11 -3.43 -13.09
C LEU A 290 -16.99 -4.25 -14.36
N THR A 291 -16.95 -3.55 -15.51
CA THR A 291 -16.58 -4.09 -16.82
C THR A 291 -15.36 -3.36 -17.36
N GLY A 292 -14.33 -4.10 -17.77
CA GLY A 292 -13.07 -3.53 -18.23
C GLY A 292 -12.88 -3.67 -19.74
N ALA A 293 -12.26 -2.68 -20.35
CA ALA A 293 -12.00 -2.65 -21.80
C ALA A 293 -10.56 -3.02 -22.16
N THR A 294 -9.59 -3.01 -21.24
CA THR A 294 -8.20 -3.34 -21.54
C THR A 294 -7.72 -4.56 -20.75
N VAL A 295 -7.30 -5.59 -21.48
CA VAL A 295 -6.66 -6.80 -20.96
C VAL A 295 -5.15 -6.58 -20.86
N THR A 296 -4.57 -6.92 -19.74
CA THR A 296 -3.12 -6.90 -19.51
C THR A 296 -2.63 -8.28 -19.12
N LEU A 297 -1.67 -8.82 -19.86
CA LEU A 297 -0.92 -10.02 -19.48
C LEU A 297 0.51 -9.62 -19.08
N LYS A 298 0.96 -10.10 -17.91
CA LYS A 298 2.29 -9.86 -17.37
C LYS A 298 2.99 -11.18 -17.09
N LEU A 299 4.20 -11.32 -17.59
CA LEU A 299 5.09 -12.43 -17.24
C LEU A 299 6.40 -11.89 -16.62
N LYS A 300 6.90 -12.59 -15.60
CA LYS A 300 8.30 -12.44 -15.14
C LYS A 300 9.03 -13.76 -15.33
N TYR A 301 10.26 -13.68 -15.76
CA TYR A 301 11.10 -14.84 -16.03
C TYR A 301 12.09 -15.09 -14.90
N SER A 302 12.67 -16.29 -14.86
CA SER A 302 13.64 -16.72 -13.82
C SER A 302 14.86 -15.81 -13.71
N TYR A 303 15.29 -15.22 -14.81
CA TYR A 303 16.45 -14.32 -14.91
C TYR A 303 16.16 -12.85 -14.56
N GLY A 304 15.02 -12.58 -13.90
CA GLY A 304 14.71 -11.27 -13.33
C GLY A 304 14.12 -10.26 -14.31
N SER A 305 14.06 -10.55 -15.61
CA SER A 305 13.37 -9.73 -16.59
C SER A 305 11.87 -10.06 -16.63
N GLY A 306 11.06 -9.17 -17.19
CA GLY A 306 9.63 -9.39 -17.39
C GLY A 306 9.13 -8.70 -18.63
N ARG A 307 8.02 -9.17 -19.15
CA ARG A 307 7.29 -8.54 -20.26
C ARG A 307 5.82 -8.37 -19.89
N THR A 308 5.24 -7.30 -20.42
CA THR A 308 3.81 -7.01 -20.29
C THR A 308 3.27 -6.74 -21.67
N ALA A 309 2.14 -7.35 -22.02
CA ALA A 309 1.41 -7.10 -23.24
C ALA A 309 -0.02 -6.67 -22.89
N GLN A 310 -0.58 -5.78 -23.70
CA GLN A 310 -1.93 -5.26 -23.49
C GLN A 310 -2.70 -5.26 -24.79
N ARG A 311 -4.03 -5.41 -24.68
CA ARG A 311 -4.96 -5.25 -25.81
C ARG A 311 -6.27 -4.65 -25.31
N ARG A 312 -6.76 -3.66 -26.04
CA ARG A 312 -8.10 -3.11 -25.82
C ARG A 312 -9.14 -3.98 -26.54
N LEU A 313 -10.21 -4.29 -25.80
CA LEU A 313 -11.37 -5.03 -26.31
C LEU A 313 -12.31 -4.08 -27.08
N PRO A 314 -13.08 -4.60 -28.03
CA PRO A 314 -14.14 -3.83 -28.72
C PRO A 314 -15.22 -3.35 -27.75
N HIS A 315 -15.56 -4.17 -26.76
CA HIS A 315 -16.58 -3.90 -25.73
C HIS A 315 -16.03 -4.25 -24.34
N PRO A 316 -16.31 -3.42 -23.32
CA PRO A 316 -15.99 -3.76 -21.94
C PRO A 316 -16.67 -5.06 -21.50
N THR A 317 -16.00 -5.86 -20.68
CA THR A 317 -16.54 -7.14 -20.18
C THR A 317 -16.03 -7.48 -18.80
N ASP A 318 -16.77 -8.30 -18.07
CA ASP A 318 -16.39 -9.01 -16.84
C ASP A 318 -16.32 -10.52 -17.02
N ASP A 319 -16.58 -11.00 -18.27
CA ASP A 319 -16.55 -12.42 -18.63
C ASP A 319 -15.10 -12.89 -18.86
N GLU A 320 -14.63 -13.75 -17.95
CA GLU A 320 -13.29 -14.33 -18.01
C GLU A 320 -13.04 -15.15 -19.27
N ASN A 321 -14.05 -15.76 -19.88
CA ASN A 321 -13.86 -16.53 -21.11
C ASN A 321 -13.40 -15.62 -22.26
N ILE A 322 -13.88 -14.37 -22.28
CA ILE A 322 -13.50 -13.38 -23.31
C ILE A 322 -12.09 -12.85 -23.06
N PHE A 323 -11.83 -12.30 -21.87
CA PHE A 323 -10.56 -11.64 -21.64
C PHE A 323 -9.39 -12.62 -21.42
N VAL A 324 -9.64 -13.85 -20.94
CA VAL A 324 -8.61 -14.91 -20.89
C VAL A 324 -8.23 -15.35 -22.28
N ALA A 325 -9.19 -15.55 -23.20
CA ALA A 325 -8.88 -15.88 -24.59
C ALA A 325 -7.92 -14.83 -25.21
N VAL A 326 -8.18 -13.54 -24.98
CA VAL A 326 -7.28 -12.45 -25.42
C VAL A 326 -5.93 -12.50 -24.74
N ALA A 327 -5.88 -12.82 -23.43
CA ALA A 327 -4.62 -12.97 -22.71
C ALA A 327 -3.77 -14.14 -23.27
N LEU A 328 -4.40 -15.25 -23.70
CA LEU A 328 -3.71 -16.37 -24.34
C LEU A 328 -3.15 -16.00 -25.71
N GLU A 329 -3.84 -15.16 -26.50
CA GLU A 329 -3.27 -14.62 -27.73
C GLU A 329 -2.10 -13.67 -27.44
N LEU A 330 -2.17 -12.88 -26.36
CA LEU A 330 -1.05 -12.01 -25.94
C LEU A 330 0.16 -12.81 -25.46
N LEU A 331 -0.04 -14.05 -24.98
CA LEU A 331 1.04 -14.95 -24.57
C LEU A 331 2.01 -15.20 -25.71
N ASP A 332 1.52 -15.36 -26.94
CA ASP A 332 2.36 -15.59 -28.14
C ASP A 332 3.34 -14.44 -28.43
N ASN A 333 3.03 -13.23 -27.97
CA ASN A 333 3.89 -12.05 -28.16
C ASN A 333 5.02 -11.95 -27.13
N ILE A 334 4.85 -12.58 -25.97
CA ILE A 334 5.77 -12.36 -24.84
C ILE A 334 6.39 -13.64 -24.28
N TRP A 335 5.96 -14.82 -24.72
CA TRP A 335 6.53 -16.10 -24.34
C TRP A 335 6.93 -16.92 -25.57
N GLN A 336 8.03 -17.65 -25.45
CA GLN A 336 8.53 -18.60 -26.43
C GLN A 336 8.98 -19.88 -25.73
N GLU A 337 8.95 -21.01 -26.44
CA GLU A 337 9.45 -22.28 -25.93
C GLU A 337 10.88 -22.14 -25.39
N GLY A 338 11.15 -22.75 -24.25
CA GLY A 338 12.42 -22.61 -23.52
C GLY A 338 12.50 -21.42 -22.57
N MET A 339 11.51 -20.52 -22.53
CA MET A 339 11.44 -19.47 -21.50
C MET A 339 10.80 -20.01 -20.22
N HIS A 340 11.48 -19.75 -19.09
CA HIS A 340 11.06 -20.16 -17.76
C HIS A 340 10.23 -19.04 -17.10
N VAL A 341 8.94 -19.29 -16.88
CA VAL A 341 8.01 -18.30 -16.30
C VAL A 341 7.97 -18.44 -14.79
N ARG A 342 8.52 -17.46 -14.09
CA ARG A 342 8.51 -17.36 -12.62
C ARG A 342 7.20 -16.83 -12.07
N LEU A 343 6.57 -15.88 -12.78
CA LEU A 343 5.32 -15.23 -12.37
C LEU A 343 4.47 -14.98 -13.60
N ALA A 344 3.17 -15.24 -13.47
CA ALA A 344 2.16 -14.78 -14.42
C ALA A 344 1.13 -13.90 -13.69
N GLY A 345 0.58 -12.94 -14.43
CA GLY A 345 -0.48 -12.06 -13.97
C GLY A 345 -1.40 -11.64 -15.09
N ILE A 346 -2.69 -11.52 -14.79
CA ILE A 346 -3.71 -10.99 -15.69
C ILE A 346 -4.44 -9.85 -14.99
N GLY A 347 -4.81 -8.82 -15.74
CA GLY A 347 -5.54 -7.67 -15.22
C GLY A 347 -6.46 -7.04 -16.26
N MET A 348 -7.49 -6.37 -15.73
CA MET A 348 -8.45 -5.58 -16.48
C MET A 348 -8.39 -4.13 -16.02
N SER A 349 -8.50 -3.20 -16.95
CA SER A 349 -8.53 -1.75 -16.71
C SER A 349 -9.44 -1.05 -17.72
N ASP A 350 -9.45 0.27 -17.70
CA ASP A 350 -10.35 1.11 -18.52
C ASP A 350 -11.81 0.71 -18.26
N PHE A 351 -12.22 0.85 -16.98
CA PHE A 351 -13.57 0.50 -16.58
C PHE A 351 -14.59 1.52 -17.10
N ASP A 352 -15.71 0.99 -17.61
CA ASP A 352 -16.86 1.82 -17.98
C ASP A 352 -17.65 2.16 -16.71
N HIS A 353 -17.69 3.44 -16.38
CA HIS A 353 -18.49 3.96 -15.27
C HIS A 353 -19.93 4.31 -15.69
N GLN A 354 -20.28 4.05 -16.96
CA GLN A 354 -21.64 4.25 -17.47
C GLN A 354 -22.34 2.92 -17.71
N GLY A 355 -23.25 2.61 -16.81
CA GLY A 355 -24.40 1.71 -16.90
C GLY A 355 -24.30 0.46 -17.77
N GLY A 356 -24.59 -0.69 -17.18
CA GLY A 356 -24.58 -1.98 -17.83
C GLY A 356 -25.21 -2.00 -19.22
N ILE A 357 -24.52 -2.65 -20.14
CA ILE A 357 -25.10 -3.01 -21.46
C ILE A 357 -26.28 -3.93 -21.18
N GLN A 358 -27.49 -3.42 -21.42
CA GLN A 358 -28.70 -4.22 -21.43
C GLN A 358 -28.58 -5.21 -22.59
N THR A 359 -28.25 -6.45 -22.28
CA THR A 359 -28.31 -7.54 -23.24
C THR A 359 -29.78 -7.76 -23.55
N CYS A 360 -30.22 -7.30 -24.71
CA CYS A 360 -31.56 -7.52 -25.20
C CYS A 360 -31.69 -9.04 -25.50
N LEU A 361 -32.38 -9.76 -24.63
CA LEU A 361 -32.86 -11.13 -24.95
C LEU A 361 -33.94 -10.97 -26.01
N LEU A 362 -33.56 -11.21 -27.26
CA LEU A 362 -34.54 -11.42 -28.35
C LEU A 362 -35.27 -12.74 -28.06
N TYR A 363 -36.45 -12.63 -27.47
CA TYR A 363 -37.42 -13.69 -27.53
C TYR A 363 -37.96 -13.73 -28.97
N THR A 364 -37.57 -14.73 -29.74
CA THR A 364 -38.31 -15.12 -30.92
C THR A 364 -39.43 -16.03 -30.42
N SER A 365 -40.67 -15.49 -30.40
CA SER A 365 -41.89 -16.28 -30.33
C SER A 365 -42.21 -16.76 -31.74
N ASP A 366 -42.32 -18.08 -31.92
CA ASP A 366 -43.21 -18.72 -32.87
C ASP A 366 -44.34 -19.41 -32.11
#